data_ccb8dd9443f19cac31198d44a471c118
#
_entry.id   ccb8dd9443f19cac31198d44a471c118
#
_cell.length_a   1.000
_cell.length_b   1.000
_cell.length_c   1.000
_cell.angle_alpha   90.00
_cell.angle_beta   90.00
_cell.angle_gamma   90.00
#
_symmetry.space_group_name_H-M   'P 1'
#
loop_
_entity.id
_entity.type
_entity.pdbx_description
1 polymer ?
#
loop_
_entity_poly.entity_id
_entity_poly.type
_entity_poly.pdbx_seq_one_letter_code
_entity_poly.pdbx_strand_id
1 'polypeptide(L)'
;MNQQPTSLPRRHLLAGSGAALAAVGLASFGRTAAAAGETAPVAVAGAAKPLPAYVGWKDPASLIVHSSTTIETKRSVFGTSVITPSEQLYIRNNLPAPDVSILGNRDAWEINIEGVKNPRKLTLGDLKRMGIETTAMVLQCSGNGRGYFPNKPSGTPWQVGAAGCVVWSGVPVRWVVDALGG
;
A
#
# COMPACT_ATOMS: atom_id res chain seq x y z
N MET A 1 19.10 17.69 42.06
CA MET A 1 20.21 17.68 41.09
C MET A 1 19.66 17.23 39.74
N ASN A 2 19.42 18.18 38.88
CA ASN A 2 18.68 18.02 37.63
C ASN A 2 19.68 18.06 36.49
N GLN A 3 19.95 16.95 35.81
CA GLN A 3 20.80 16.94 34.63
C GLN A 3 19.91 16.86 33.38
N GLN A 4 19.89 17.95 32.63
CA GLN A 4 19.29 17.98 31.29
C GLN A 4 20.26 17.35 30.28
N PRO A 5 19.78 16.62 29.25
CA PRO A 5 20.62 16.15 28.16
C PRO A 5 20.89 17.28 27.19
N THR A 6 22.17 17.48 26.90
CA THR A 6 22.70 18.44 25.94
C THR A 6 22.35 18.06 24.51
N SER A 7 21.67 18.95 23.80
CA SER A 7 21.43 18.88 22.37
C SER A 7 22.73 19.13 21.57
N LEU A 8 23.07 18.19 20.68
CA LEU A 8 24.15 18.37 19.70
C LEU A 8 23.68 19.23 18.54
N PRO A 9 24.46 20.23 18.09
CA PRO A 9 24.06 21.09 16.98
C PRO A 9 24.28 20.41 15.62
N ARG A 10 23.21 20.29 14.87
CA ARG A 10 23.25 19.94 13.44
C ARG A 10 23.63 21.12 12.58
N ARG A 11 24.92 21.45 12.52
CA ARG A 11 25.48 22.38 11.50
C ARG A 11 26.94 22.10 11.39
N HIS A 12 27.36 21.45 10.27
CA HIS A 12 28.66 21.59 9.58
C HIS A 12 28.88 20.38 8.68
N LEU A 13 28.30 20.43 7.49
CA LEU A 13 28.72 19.57 6.38
C LEU A 13 28.32 20.19 5.04
N LEU A 14 28.84 21.39 4.77
CA LEU A 14 28.86 21.96 3.44
C LEU A 14 29.97 23.03 3.42
N ALA A 15 31.24 22.62 3.23
CA ALA A 15 32.28 23.46 2.67
C ALA A 15 33.46 22.57 2.28
N GLY A 16 33.79 22.55 1.02
CA GLY A 16 34.94 21.82 0.49
C GLY A 16 34.96 21.84 -1.02
N SER A 17 35.10 23.02 -1.56
CA SER A 17 35.49 23.37 -2.92
C SER A 17 36.78 22.68 -3.36
N GLY A 18 36.93 22.42 -4.66
CA GLY A 18 38.23 22.06 -5.21
C GLY A 18 38.11 21.68 -6.70
N ALA A 19 38.17 22.71 -7.54
CA ALA A 19 38.40 22.54 -8.96
C ALA A 19 39.83 22.02 -9.23
N ALA A 20 39.94 21.04 -10.11
CA ALA A 20 41.17 20.76 -10.85
C ALA A 20 40.81 20.31 -12.26
N LEU A 21 40.99 21.25 -13.17
CA LEU A 21 41.10 21.00 -14.61
C LEU A 21 42.48 20.38 -14.88
N ALA A 22 42.53 19.25 -15.56
CA ALA A 22 43.71 18.80 -16.28
C ALA A 22 43.24 18.13 -17.58
N ALA A 23 43.46 18.87 -18.68
CA ALA A 23 43.40 18.35 -20.01
C ALA A 23 44.70 17.65 -20.34
N VAL A 24 44.72 16.43 -20.86
CA VAL A 24 45.78 15.89 -21.74
C VAL A 24 45.26 14.72 -22.55
N GLY A 25 45.38 14.82 -23.88
CA GLY A 25 45.88 13.75 -24.74
C GLY A 25 44.88 12.87 -25.46
N LEU A 26 44.57 13.23 -26.69
CA LEU A 26 44.13 12.31 -27.75
C LEU A 26 45.13 11.18 -27.96
N ALA A 27 44.70 9.94 -27.87
CA ALA A 27 45.34 8.83 -28.58
C ALA A 27 44.26 7.91 -29.11
N SER A 28 44.04 7.98 -30.39
CA SER A 28 43.22 7.08 -31.20
C SER A 28 43.87 5.69 -31.24
N PHE A 29 43.18 4.69 -30.68
CA PHE A 29 43.36 3.30 -31.08
C PHE A 29 42.01 2.68 -31.35
N GLY A 30 41.74 2.51 -32.66
CA GLY A 30 40.62 1.72 -33.15
C GLY A 30 40.78 0.26 -32.72
N ARG A 31 39.78 -0.24 -32.05
CA ARG A 31 39.46 -1.66 -31.99
C ARG A 31 37.95 -1.81 -32.07
N THR A 32 37.48 -2.17 -33.25
CA THR A 32 36.15 -2.70 -33.46
C THR A 32 36.06 -4.04 -32.71
N ALA A 33 35.52 -4.01 -31.51
CA ALA A 33 34.98 -5.20 -30.88
C ALA A 33 33.47 -5.20 -31.16
N ALA A 34 33.06 -6.02 -32.11
CA ALA A 34 31.65 -6.36 -32.27
C ALA A 34 31.23 -7.11 -31.03
N ALA A 35 30.64 -6.41 -30.07
CA ALA A 35 29.89 -7.01 -29.00
C ALA A 35 28.60 -7.55 -29.65
N ALA A 36 28.55 -8.86 -29.89
CA ALA A 36 27.29 -9.56 -30.10
C ALA A 36 26.46 -9.33 -28.86
N GLY A 37 25.55 -8.38 -28.91
CA GLY A 37 24.54 -8.18 -27.90
C GLY A 37 23.61 -9.38 -27.91
N GLU A 38 23.86 -10.31 -27.01
CA GLU A 38 22.91 -11.33 -26.65
C GLU A 38 21.71 -10.63 -26.01
N THR A 39 20.73 -10.30 -26.83
CA THR A 39 19.42 -9.85 -26.35
C THR A 39 18.82 -11.02 -25.59
N ALA A 40 18.95 -11.00 -24.27
CA ALA A 40 18.17 -11.89 -23.41
C ALA A 40 16.71 -11.83 -23.88
N PRO A 41 16.02 -12.96 -24.07
CA PRO A 41 14.65 -12.96 -24.52
C PRO A 41 13.84 -12.12 -23.51
N VAL A 42 13.27 -11.01 -23.99
CA VAL A 42 12.25 -10.27 -23.25
C VAL A 42 11.15 -11.29 -23.00
N ALA A 43 11.00 -11.70 -21.75
CA ALA A 43 9.90 -12.58 -21.34
C ALA A 43 8.62 -11.92 -21.84
N VAL A 44 7.97 -12.53 -22.82
CA VAL A 44 6.65 -12.12 -23.28
C VAL A 44 5.76 -12.16 -22.06
N ALA A 45 5.37 -10.98 -21.57
CA ALA A 45 4.48 -10.85 -20.44
C ALA A 45 3.23 -11.67 -20.77
N GLY A 46 3.01 -12.77 -20.08
CA GLY A 46 1.83 -13.60 -20.26
C GLY A 46 0.59 -12.71 -20.22
N ALA A 47 -0.41 -12.99 -21.05
CA ALA A 47 -1.62 -12.19 -21.16
C ALA A 47 -2.14 -11.83 -19.76
N ALA A 48 -2.36 -10.54 -19.50
CA ALA A 48 -2.81 -10.05 -18.19
C ALA A 48 -4.15 -10.74 -17.84
N LYS A 49 -4.23 -11.36 -16.65
CA LYS A 49 -5.47 -11.98 -16.18
C LYS A 49 -6.55 -10.91 -16.07
N PRO A 50 -7.80 -11.18 -16.52
CA PRO A 50 -8.88 -10.21 -16.40
C PRO A 50 -9.24 -9.97 -14.92
N LEU A 51 -9.79 -8.79 -14.63
CA LEU A 51 -10.34 -8.49 -13.32
C LEU A 51 -11.56 -9.38 -13.03
N PRO A 52 -11.71 -9.90 -11.80
CA PRO A 52 -12.94 -10.56 -11.36
C PRO A 52 -14.17 -9.63 -11.48
N ALA A 53 -15.35 -10.19 -11.79
CA ALA A 53 -16.56 -9.40 -12.02
C ALA A 53 -16.93 -8.45 -10.87
N TYR A 54 -16.74 -8.88 -9.61
CA TYR A 54 -17.07 -8.06 -8.42
C TYR A 54 -16.24 -6.79 -8.28
N VAL A 55 -15.12 -6.68 -9.01
CA VAL A 55 -14.23 -5.51 -9.05
C VAL A 55 -13.99 -5.01 -10.47
N GLY A 56 -14.88 -5.33 -11.41
CA GLY A 56 -14.81 -4.89 -12.79
C GLY A 56 -14.82 -3.37 -12.98
N TRP A 57 -15.22 -2.62 -11.94
CA TRP A 57 -15.17 -1.16 -11.89
C TRP A 57 -13.77 -0.56 -11.64
N LYS A 58 -12.80 -1.39 -11.25
CA LYS A 58 -11.41 -0.94 -11.05
C LYS A 58 -10.67 -0.75 -12.37
N ASP A 59 -9.59 0.02 -12.33
CA ASP A 59 -8.72 0.25 -13.50
C ASP A 59 -7.79 -0.93 -13.76
N PRO A 60 -8.04 -1.76 -14.79
CA PRO A 60 -7.20 -2.92 -15.10
C PRO A 60 -5.78 -2.52 -15.55
N ALA A 61 -5.61 -1.30 -16.09
CA ALA A 61 -4.29 -0.83 -16.51
C ALA A 61 -3.34 -0.60 -15.32
N SER A 62 -3.90 -0.30 -14.14
CA SER A 62 -3.17 -0.02 -12.89
C SER A 62 -2.94 -1.25 -12.01
N LEU A 63 -3.44 -2.43 -12.39
CA LEU A 63 -3.51 -3.59 -11.51
C LEU A 63 -2.82 -4.83 -12.08
N ILE A 64 -2.38 -5.72 -11.18
CA ILE A 64 -1.83 -7.06 -11.45
C ILE A 64 -2.71 -8.08 -10.75
N VAL A 65 -3.35 -8.98 -11.49
CA VAL A 65 -4.22 -10.01 -10.93
C VAL A 65 -3.41 -11.26 -10.60
N HIS A 66 -3.21 -11.55 -9.31
CA HIS A 66 -2.60 -12.80 -8.83
C HIS A 66 -3.65 -13.91 -8.76
N SER A 67 -4.79 -13.62 -8.13
CA SER A 67 -5.95 -14.53 -8.00
C SER A 67 -7.25 -13.72 -7.99
N SER A 68 -8.39 -14.41 -7.88
CA SER A 68 -9.70 -13.74 -7.75
C SER A 68 -9.86 -12.91 -6.47
N THR A 69 -9.03 -13.13 -5.46
CA THR A 69 -9.09 -12.46 -4.15
C THR A 69 -7.83 -11.65 -3.81
N THR A 70 -6.82 -11.68 -4.69
CA THR A 70 -5.55 -10.97 -4.50
C THR A 70 -5.14 -10.25 -5.78
N ILE A 71 -5.20 -8.92 -5.75
CA ILE A 71 -4.95 -8.04 -6.89
C ILE A 71 -4.03 -6.92 -6.40
N GLU A 72 -2.93 -6.71 -7.08
CA GLU A 72 -1.86 -5.79 -6.68
C GLU A 72 -1.91 -4.51 -7.50
N THR A 73 -1.65 -3.37 -6.86
CA THR A 73 -1.43 -2.10 -7.56
C THR A 73 -0.06 -2.14 -8.26
N LYS A 74 0.01 -1.76 -9.53
CA LYS A 74 1.29 -1.63 -10.23
C LYS A 74 2.15 -0.52 -9.62
N ARG A 75 3.45 -0.77 -9.50
CA ARG A 75 4.39 0.21 -8.97
C ARG A 75 4.33 1.56 -9.68
N SER A 76 4.06 1.59 -10.98
CA SER A 76 3.98 2.80 -11.80
C SER A 76 2.85 3.76 -11.39
N VAL A 77 1.89 3.29 -10.60
CA VAL A 77 0.77 4.11 -10.09
C VAL A 77 1.19 4.95 -8.88
N PHE A 78 2.16 4.47 -8.09
CA PHE A 78 2.61 5.18 -6.91
C PHE A 78 3.37 6.45 -7.26
N GLY A 79 3.13 7.51 -6.48
CA GLY A 79 3.77 8.81 -6.66
C GLY A 79 3.00 9.78 -7.56
N THR A 80 1.88 9.36 -8.15
CA THR A 80 1.01 10.23 -8.94
C THR A 80 0.03 11.03 -8.06
N SER A 81 -0.27 10.52 -6.87
CA SER A 81 -1.12 11.14 -5.85
C SER A 81 -0.70 10.70 -4.45
N VAL A 82 -0.96 11.55 -3.43
CA VAL A 82 -0.77 11.17 -2.03
C VAL A 82 -1.81 10.13 -1.62
N ILE A 83 -3.06 10.27 -2.05
CA ILE A 83 -4.13 9.32 -1.79
C ILE A 83 -4.25 8.38 -2.98
N THR A 84 -4.24 7.09 -2.72
CA THR A 84 -4.45 6.06 -3.74
C THR A 84 -5.93 5.97 -4.07
N PRO A 85 -6.34 6.23 -5.32
CA PRO A 85 -7.74 6.11 -5.73
C PRO A 85 -8.27 4.68 -5.53
N SER A 86 -9.55 4.56 -5.21
CA SER A 86 -10.18 3.25 -4.96
C SER A 86 -10.08 2.31 -6.16
N GLU A 87 -10.11 2.85 -7.37
CA GLU A 87 -9.98 2.10 -8.63
C GLU A 87 -8.61 1.44 -8.78
N GLN A 88 -7.59 2.01 -8.14
CA GLN A 88 -6.19 1.60 -8.23
C GLN A 88 -5.69 0.88 -6.98
N LEU A 89 -6.44 0.96 -5.87
CA LEU A 89 -6.07 0.34 -4.61
C LEU A 89 -6.08 -1.19 -4.72
N TYR A 90 -5.07 -1.83 -4.17
CA TYR A 90 -4.93 -3.28 -4.13
C TYR A 90 -6.11 -3.98 -3.41
N ILE A 91 -6.27 -5.27 -3.68
CA ILE A 91 -7.25 -6.13 -3.01
C ILE A 91 -6.51 -7.29 -2.35
N ARG A 92 -6.85 -7.55 -1.10
CA ARG A 92 -6.39 -8.71 -0.36
C ARG A 92 -7.54 -9.26 0.50
N ASN A 93 -8.19 -10.31 0.00
CA ASN A 93 -9.26 -11.01 0.69
C ASN A 93 -8.86 -12.47 0.97
N ASN A 94 -9.34 -13.03 2.08
CA ASN A 94 -9.24 -14.46 2.38
C ASN A 94 -10.47 -15.23 1.91
N LEU A 95 -11.60 -14.53 1.83
CA LEU A 95 -12.90 -15.09 1.47
C LEU A 95 -13.39 -14.47 0.16
N PRO A 96 -14.28 -15.15 -0.57
CA PRO A 96 -14.95 -14.57 -1.72
C PRO A 96 -15.75 -13.32 -1.33
N ALA A 97 -16.04 -12.47 -2.31
CA ALA A 97 -16.92 -11.31 -2.10
C ALA A 97 -18.28 -11.79 -1.58
N PRO A 98 -18.83 -11.18 -0.53
CA PRO A 98 -20.16 -11.52 -0.05
C PRO A 98 -21.24 -11.11 -1.07
N ASP A 99 -22.42 -11.70 -0.95
CA ASP A 99 -23.56 -11.33 -1.77
C ASP A 99 -23.98 -9.88 -1.50
N VAL A 100 -24.36 -9.15 -2.55
CA VAL A 100 -24.77 -7.73 -2.43
C VAL A 100 -26.04 -7.55 -1.60
N SER A 101 -26.89 -8.58 -1.46
CA SER A 101 -28.10 -8.55 -0.65
C SER A 101 -27.84 -8.21 0.82
N ILE A 102 -26.65 -8.51 1.36
CA ILE A 102 -26.26 -8.13 2.72
C ILE A 102 -26.25 -6.59 2.93
N LEU A 103 -26.19 -5.82 1.84
CA LEU A 103 -26.12 -4.35 1.88
C LEU A 103 -27.50 -3.68 1.90
N GLY A 104 -28.61 -4.43 2.01
CA GLY A 104 -29.98 -3.94 1.89
C GLY A 104 -30.27 -2.74 2.81
N ASN A 105 -30.30 -2.92 4.12
CA ASN A 105 -30.39 -1.82 5.09
C ASN A 105 -29.09 -1.70 5.89
N ARG A 106 -28.16 -0.90 5.39
CA ARG A 106 -26.82 -0.72 6.01
C ARG A 106 -26.89 -0.20 7.42
N ASP A 107 -27.82 0.71 7.71
CA ASP A 107 -27.91 1.34 9.04
C ASP A 107 -28.45 0.38 10.10
N ALA A 108 -29.17 -0.67 9.70
CA ALA A 108 -29.61 -1.75 10.59
C ALA A 108 -28.56 -2.85 10.81
N TRP A 109 -27.39 -2.77 10.19
CA TRP A 109 -26.32 -3.75 10.39
C TRP A 109 -25.87 -3.77 11.85
N GLU A 110 -26.02 -4.90 12.52
CA GLU A 110 -25.69 -5.07 13.93
C GLU A 110 -24.23 -5.47 14.13
N ILE A 111 -23.60 -4.86 15.12
CA ILE A 111 -22.24 -5.17 15.58
C ILE A 111 -22.35 -5.50 17.07
N ASN A 112 -21.86 -6.66 17.47
CA ASN A 112 -21.84 -7.09 18.86
C ASN A 112 -20.61 -6.52 19.55
N ILE A 113 -20.80 -5.76 20.63
CA ILE A 113 -19.70 -5.17 21.42
C ILE A 113 -19.62 -5.91 22.74
N GLU A 114 -18.48 -6.56 22.96
CA GLU A 114 -18.16 -7.36 24.13
C GLU A 114 -16.89 -6.85 24.83
N GLY A 115 -16.59 -7.35 26.02
CA GLY A 115 -15.38 -6.97 26.77
C GLY A 115 -15.43 -5.56 27.40
N VAL A 116 -16.60 -4.95 27.48
CA VAL A 116 -16.88 -3.67 28.13
C VAL A 116 -17.85 -3.86 29.31
N LYS A 117 -18.02 -2.85 30.21
CA LYS A 117 -18.94 -2.97 31.35
C LYS A 117 -20.40 -3.18 30.94
N ASN A 118 -20.82 -2.54 29.83
CA ASN A 118 -22.20 -2.58 29.36
C ASN A 118 -22.23 -3.20 27.94
N PRO A 119 -21.97 -4.52 27.79
CA PRO A 119 -21.95 -5.18 26.49
C PRO A 119 -23.34 -5.15 25.83
N ARG A 120 -23.39 -4.82 24.55
CA ARG A 120 -24.63 -4.80 23.78
C ARG A 120 -24.36 -4.78 22.28
N LYS A 121 -25.41 -5.01 21.53
CA LYS A 121 -25.41 -4.76 20.09
C LYS A 121 -25.59 -3.26 19.82
N LEU A 122 -24.83 -2.76 18.86
CA LEU A 122 -25.02 -1.45 18.24
C LEU A 122 -25.28 -1.64 16.76
N THR A 123 -26.16 -0.83 16.21
CA THR A 123 -26.33 -0.80 14.75
C THR A 123 -25.30 0.15 14.14
N LEU A 124 -25.05 0.03 12.83
CA LEU A 124 -24.24 0.99 12.12
C LEU A 124 -24.83 2.41 12.21
N GLY A 125 -26.15 2.54 12.26
CA GLY A 125 -26.84 3.79 12.50
C GLY A 125 -26.53 4.38 13.88
N ASP A 126 -26.45 3.52 14.95
CA ASP A 126 -26.03 3.97 16.28
C ASP A 126 -24.61 4.50 16.26
N LEU A 127 -23.69 3.79 15.63
CA LEU A 127 -22.29 4.21 15.50
C LEU A 127 -22.17 5.57 14.77
N LYS A 128 -22.88 5.75 13.67
CA LYS A 128 -22.87 7.03 12.94
C LYS A 128 -23.31 8.22 13.78
N ARG A 129 -24.24 8.01 14.74
CA ARG A 129 -24.70 9.06 15.66
C ARG A 129 -23.68 9.44 16.73
N MET A 130 -22.67 8.59 16.98
CA MET A 130 -21.58 8.90 17.93
C MET A 130 -20.56 9.90 17.37
N GLY A 131 -20.65 10.24 16.08
CA GLY A 131 -19.73 11.13 15.40
C GLY A 131 -18.74 10.39 14.51
N ILE A 132 -18.01 11.12 13.68
CA ILE A 132 -17.08 10.57 12.69
C ILE A 132 -15.77 11.36 12.75
N GLU A 133 -14.66 10.64 12.81
CA GLU A 133 -13.32 11.18 12.52
C GLU A 133 -12.86 10.69 11.15
N THR A 134 -12.06 11.52 10.49
CA THR A 134 -11.46 11.20 9.20
C THR A 134 -9.96 11.31 9.29
N THR A 135 -9.26 10.29 8.81
CA THR A 135 -7.79 10.25 8.80
C THR A 135 -7.27 9.61 7.53
N ALA A 136 -6.12 10.08 7.05
CA ALA A 136 -5.40 9.45 5.97
C ALA A 136 -4.28 8.58 6.55
N MET A 137 -4.19 7.32 6.10
CA MET A 137 -3.13 6.41 6.54
C MET A 137 -2.79 5.38 5.47
N VAL A 138 -1.59 4.84 5.56
CA VAL A 138 -1.17 3.75 4.69
C VAL A 138 -1.82 2.44 5.14
N LEU A 139 -2.50 1.79 4.20
CA LEU A 139 -2.97 0.41 4.32
C LEU A 139 -1.98 -0.48 3.57
N GLN A 140 -1.38 -1.44 4.25
CA GLN A 140 -0.40 -2.34 3.66
C GLN A 140 -0.62 -3.78 4.11
N CYS A 141 -0.57 -4.72 3.16
CA CYS A 141 -0.51 -6.15 3.46
C CYS A 141 0.84 -6.50 4.07
N SER A 142 0.86 -7.28 5.16
CA SER A 142 2.10 -7.76 5.79
C SER A 142 2.99 -8.59 4.86
N GLY A 143 2.40 -9.15 3.79
CA GLY A 143 3.14 -9.89 2.76
C GLY A 143 3.70 -9.03 1.64
N ASN A 144 3.55 -7.72 1.67
CA ASN A 144 4.08 -6.82 0.63
C ASN A 144 5.60 -7.01 0.50
N GLY A 145 6.11 -7.16 -0.73
CA GLY A 145 7.51 -7.47 -0.99
C GLY A 145 7.86 -8.97 -1.01
N ARG A 146 6.90 -9.88 -0.72
CA ARG A 146 7.16 -11.34 -0.65
C ARG A 146 7.76 -11.90 -1.94
N GLY A 147 7.38 -11.40 -3.09
CA GLY A 147 7.87 -11.85 -4.39
C GLY A 147 9.37 -11.65 -4.62
N TYR A 148 10.02 -10.80 -3.81
CA TYR A 148 11.46 -10.53 -3.89
C TYR A 148 12.33 -11.45 -3.03
N PHE A 149 11.74 -12.27 -2.16
CA PHE A 149 12.53 -13.21 -1.36
C PHE A 149 13.07 -14.35 -2.23
N PRO A 150 14.38 -14.63 -2.18
CA PRO A 150 14.99 -15.71 -2.98
C PRO A 150 14.41 -17.10 -2.72
N ASN A 151 14.03 -17.37 -1.46
CA ASN A 151 13.45 -18.64 -1.03
C ASN A 151 11.97 -18.82 -1.40
N LYS A 152 11.37 -17.84 -2.09
CA LYS A 152 9.98 -17.86 -2.59
C LYS A 152 8.98 -18.43 -1.56
N PRO A 153 8.80 -17.79 -0.40
CA PRO A 153 7.90 -18.29 0.62
C PRO A 153 6.46 -18.39 0.09
N SER A 154 5.67 -19.30 0.67
CA SER A 154 4.28 -19.54 0.28
C SER A 154 3.40 -18.29 0.41
N GLY A 155 2.32 -18.25 -0.36
CA GLY A 155 1.36 -17.15 -0.41
C GLY A 155 1.50 -16.29 -1.65
N THR A 156 0.68 -15.24 -1.76
CA THR A 156 0.70 -14.34 -2.93
C THR A 156 2.07 -13.68 -3.07
N PRO A 157 2.72 -13.77 -4.24
CA PRO A 157 4.05 -13.20 -4.48
C PRO A 157 3.97 -11.70 -4.75
N TRP A 158 3.45 -10.95 -3.78
CA TRP A 158 3.37 -9.51 -3.85
C TRP A 158 4.71 -8.88 -4.21
N GLN A 159 4.70 -7.92 -5.12
CA GLN A 159 5.83 -7.03 -5.36
C GLN A 159 5.78 -5.90 -4.32
N VAL A 160 5.58 -4.67 -4.72
CA VAL A 160 5.48 -3.50 -3.82
C VAL A 160 4.07 -2.94 -3.73
N GLY A 161 3.14 -3.49 -4.47
CA GLY A 161 1.84 -2.90 -4.72
C GLY A 161 0.72 -3.35 -3.79
N ALA A 162 0.99 -4.20 -2.80
CA ALA A 162 0.02 -4.51 -1.75
C ALA A 162 0.04 -3.43 -0.66
N ALA A 163 -0.02 -2.17 -1.08
CA ALA A 163 -0.03 -0.97 -0.25
C ALA A 163 -0.86 0.13 -0.91
N GLY A 164 -1.26 1.13 -0.15
CA GLY A 164 -1.90 2.35 -0.63
C GLY A 164 -2.16 3.30 0.53
N CYS A 165 -2.17 4.60 0.26
CA CYS A 165 -2.61 5.60 1.23
C CYS A 165 -4.09 5.85 1.01
N VAL A 166 -4.90 5.63 2.03
CA VAL A 166 -6.37 5.73 1.95
C VAL A 166 -6.93 6.66 3.02
N VAL A 167 -8.06 7.27 2.72
CA VAL A 167 -8.80 8.09 3.66
C VAL A 167 -9.85 7.21 4.34
N TRP A 168 -9.75 7.12 5.66
CA TRP A 168 -10.70 6.41 6.52
C TRP A 168 -11.62 7.40 7.19
N SER A 169 -12.93 7.12 7.17
CA SER A 169 -13.91 7.85 7.95
C SER A 169 -14.74 6.88 8.76
N GLY A 170 -14.84 7.12 10.07
CA GLY A 170 -15.58 6.24 10.95
C GLY A 170 -15.59 6.72 12.40
N VAL A 171 -16.34 6.04 13.25
CA VAL A 171 -16.36 6.31 14.68
C VAL A 171 -15.07 5.75 15.31
N PRO A 172 -14.33 6.54 16.08
CA PRO A 172 -13.19 6.03 16.84
C PRO A 172 -13.61 4.95 17.84
N VAL A 173 -12.88 3.83 17.84
CA VAL A 173 -13.16 2.71 18.77
C VAL A 173 -13.17 3.19 20.24
N ARG A 174 -12.29 4.13 20.61
CA ARG A 174 -12.25 4.71 21.97
C ARG A 174 -13.59 5.31 22.39
N TRP A 175 -14.30 6.01 21.47
CA TRP A 175 -15.62 6.59 21.81
C TRP A 175 -16.67 5.52 22.07
N VAL A 176 -16.63 4.41 21.33
CA VAL A 176 -17.53 3.28 21.55
C VAL A 176 -17.24 2.63 22.91
N VAL A 177 -15.96 2.42 23.20
CA VAL A 177 -15.51 1.82 24.46
C VAL A 177 -15.88 2.71 25.65
N ASP A 178 -15.60 4.02 25.59
CA ASP A 178 -15.94 4.99 26.64
C ASP A 178 -17.46 5.05 26.89
N ALA A 179 -18.27 5.06 25.84
CA ALA A 179 -19.73 5.08 25.94
C ALA A 179 -20.30 3.80 26.56
N LEU A 180 -19.58 2.69 26.51
CA LEU A 180 -19.98 1.39 27.05
C LEU A 180 -19.25 1.03 28.36
N GLY A 181 -18.46 1.95 28.91
CA GLY A 181 -17.79 1.80 30.19
C GLY A 181 -16.57 0.88 30.13
N GLY A 182 -15.71 1.10 29.17
CA GLY A 182 -14.41 0.42 29.03
C GLY A 182 -13.35 1.04 29.92
#